data_5e0ccfb24cf84d8f65a8edf7052b1869
#
_entry.id   5e0ccfb24cf84d8f65a8edf7052b1869
#
_cell.length_a   1.000
_cell.length_b   1.000
_cell.length_c   1.000
_cell.angle_alpha   90.00
_cell.angle_beta   90.00
_cell.angle_gamma   90.00
#
_symmetry.space_group_name_H-M   'P 1'
#
loop_
_entity.id
_entity.type
_entity.pdbx_description
1 polymer ?
#
loop_
_entity_poly.entity_id
_entity_poly.type
_entity_poly.pdbx_seq_one_letter_code
_entity_poly.pdbx_strand_id
1 'polypeptide(L)'
;MKNLRNTMRHWSLCSTAFALAGMLLAAAPALPAQAQATPNSPQQESLLIDAHAPTTPFPHFWEQTFGSGRAILSLRADYRQDLHTVKQATDFQSVRFHGILDDEVGLYDPNRQTKNPSLAAQAANDASVYNFFYVDEIYDGLLAEHVKPFVELSFMPQKMAADPSIQHPFFGHPITSPPKDYSLWDAMIKALATHLIDRYGIEEVSTWKFEVWNEPNLDFWGGDPKQQTYFELYDHTARDIKSVSPRLQVGGPATAQAAWVTPFLAHVHASNAPIDFVSTHVYANDRAEDVFQTHEVIPRETMVYRSVKKVHDQILASPYPHLPLIFSEYNASYSNEPNVTDSTFIGPWLANTIRLCDGLTESMAYWSFSDVFDEQGVVRSPFYGGFGLIAAEDIPKPALNVFRALHQLGEQRIAVASNSTLATKTADGKLALALWDYAPPTGEGPTYTWPKGPAGPPKTFHLTIEHVAPNAAVEVLRIDPDHGNVLKAFDAMGRPTGDLTPAQVEQLRAAGAMAPAEHDHLHDGKLQLTVPAHGLAVVLIGR
;
A
#
# COMPACT_ATOMS: atom_id res chain seq x y z
N MET A 1 48.69 9.54 -30.24
CA MET A 1 49.41 10.49 -31.13
C MET A 1 48.42 11.49 -31.66
N LYS A 2 48.72 12.78 -31.41
CA LYS A 2 48.37 14.03 -32.11
C LYS A 2 46.86 14.34 -32.25
N ASN A 3 46.35 15.33 -31.48
CA ASN A 3 46.43 16.81 -31.67
C ASN A 3 45.35 17.30 -32.66
N LEU A 4 44.62 18.33 -32.53
CA LEU A 4 44.58 19.61 -31.80
C LEU A 4 43.51 20.52 -32.40
N ARG A 5 42.86 21.29 -31.59
CA ARG A 5 42.60 22.75 -31.60
C ARG A 5 41.44 23.36 -32.37
N ASN A 6 40.62 24.05 -31.56
CA ASN A 6 40.23 25.47 -31.61
C ASN A 6 39.76 26.11 -32.94
N THR A 7 38.64 26.82 -32.84
CA THR A 7 38.61 28.28 -33.09
C THR A 7 37.35 28.95 -32.56
N MET A 8 37.57 29.98 -31.72
CA MET A 8 36.63 31.07 -31.38
C MET A 8 36.59 32.12 -32.52
N ARG A 9 35.52 32.92 -32.60
CA ARG A 9 35.46 34.35 -32.96
C ARG A 9 33.98 34.78 -33.04
N HIS A 10 33.46 35.67 -32.33
CA HIS A 10 33.61 37.10 -32.01
C HIS A 10 32.54 37.93 -32.73
N TRP A 11 31.78 38.66 -31.90
CA TRP A 11 31.28 40.04 -31.95
C TRP A 11 30.31 40.51 -33.06
N SER A 12 29.18 41.09 -32.66
CA SER A 12 28.99 42.55 -32.87
C SER A 12 27.78 43.10 -32.08
N LEU A 13 28.02 44.21 -31.44
CA LEU A 13 27.11 45.15 -30.80
C LEU A 13 26.34 45.95 -31.86
N CYS A 14 25.08 46.29 -31.59
CA CYS A 14 24.52 47.55 -32.08
C CYS A 14 23.49 48.15 -31.11
N SER A 15 23.63 49.43 -30.88
CA SER A 15 23.08 50.24 -29.82
C SER A 15 21.78 50.96 -30.23
N THR A 16 20.97 51.26 -29.22
CA THR A 16 20.13 52.45 -28.96
C THR A 16 18.97 52.87 -29.87
N ALA A 17 17.79 52.96 -29.25
CA ALA A 17 16.89 54.11 -29.37
C ALA A 17 15.93 54.18 -28.15
N PHE A 18 15.96 55.31 -27.44
CA PHE A 18 15.04 55.69 -26.36
C PHE A 18 13.69 56.10 -26.94
N ALA A 19 12.58 55.61 -26.34
CA ALA A 19 11.27 56.24 -26.44
C ALA A 19 10.65 56.28 -25.04
N LEU A 20 10.51 57.48 -24.49
CA LEU A 20 9.72 57.78 -23.29
C LEU A 20 8.23 57.58 -23.61
N ALA A 21 7.56 56.69 -22.88
CA ALA A 21 6.09 56.69 -22.76
C ALA A 21 5.75 56.69 -21.26
N GLY A 22 5.04 57.71 -20.84
CA GLY A 22 4.63 57.91 -19.45
C GLY A 22 3.67 56.82 -18.99
N MET A 23 3.97 56.17 -17.85
CA MET A 23 3.06 55.28 -17.17
C MET A 23 2.29 56.03 -16.08
N LEU A 24 0.97 56.07 -16.23
CA LEU A 24 0.04 56.34 -15.15
C LEU A 24 0.07 55.13 -14.20
N LEU A 25 0.57 55.31 -12.98
CA LEU A 25 0.44 54.33 -11.91
C LEU A 25 -1.00 54.32 -11.38
N ALA A 26 -1.78 53.30 -11.75
CA ALA A 26 -2.98 52.93 -11.04
C ALA A 26 -2.56 52.10 -9.81
N ALA A 27 -2.82 52.63 -8.61
CA ALA A 27 -2.59 51.87 -7.36
C ALA A 27 -3.57 50.72 -7.28
N ALA A 28 -3.07 49.48 -7.41
CA ALA A 28 -3.83 48.29 -7.07
C ALA A 28 -3.91 48.15 -5.54
N PRO A 29 -5.07 47.77 -4.98
CA PRO A 29 -5.17 47.50 -3.55
C PRO A 29 -4.26 46.34 -3.15
N ALA A 30 -3.42 46.58 -2.15
CA ALA A 30 -2.58 45.51 -1.56
C ALA A 30 -3.50 44.47 -0.92
N LEU A 31 -3.40 43.22 -1.40
CA LEU A 31 -3.93 42.05 -0.71
C LEU A 31 -3.25 41.95 0.68
N PRO A 32 -4.00 41.62 1.75
CA PRO A 32 -3.38 41.46 3.05
C PRO A 32 -2.32 40.36 2.96
N ALA A 33 -1.12 40.70 3.38
CA ALA A 33 -0.04 39.71 3.52
C ALA A 33 -0.54 38.61 4.48
N GLN A 34 -0.66 37.39 3.96
CA GLN A 34 -0.81 36.23 4.84
C GLN A 34 0.43 36.21 5.75
N ALA A 35 0.20 36.35 7.04
CA ALA A 35 1.26 36.23 8.03
C ALA A 35 1.89 34.81 7.88
N GLN A 36 3.14 34.78 7.44
CA GLN A 36 3.94 33.55 7.50
C GLN A 36 4.04 33.16 8.98
N ALA A 37 3.38 32.04 9.35
CA ALA A 37 3.52 31.47 10.68
C ALA A 37 5.01 31.22 10.95
N THR A 38 5.49 31.68 12.10
CA THR A 38 6.85 31.36 12.54
C THR A 38 6.96 29.85 12.73
N PRO A 39 8.06 29.20 12.31
CA PRO A 39 8.18 27.73 12.30
C PRO A 39 7.99 27.01 13.65
N ASN A 40 7.81 27.71 14.76
CA ASN A 40 7.73 27.19 16.11
C ASN A 40 6.47 27.59 16.91
N SER A 41 5.45 28.18 16.26
CA SER A 41 4.21 28.50 17.00
C SER A 41 3.31 27.26 17.08
N PRO A 42 2.72 26.96 18.25
CA PRO A 42 1.71 25.91 18.37
C PRO A 42 0.59 26.13 17.35
N GLN A 43 0.29 25.09 16.57
CA GLN A 43 -0.81 25.15 15.62
C GLN A 43 -2.13 24.95 16.39
N GLN A 44 -3.15 25.72 16.06
CA GLN A 44 -4.49 25.59 16.63
C GLN A 44 -5.52 25.45 15.52
N GLU A 45 -6.47 24.55 15.71
CA GLU A 45 -7.57 24.33 14.79
C GLU A 45 -8.88 24.23 15.55
N SER A 46 -9.87 25.03 15.16
CA SER A 46 -11.20 25.03 15.78
C SER A 46 -12.20 24.41 14.80
N LEU A 47 -12.92 23.40 15.24
CA LEU A 47 -13.83 22.60 14.42
C LEU A 47 -15.21 22.51 15.04
N LEU A 48 -16.22 22.68 14.21
CA LEU A 48 -17.62 22.39 14.53
C LEU A 48 -18.00 21.06 13.86
N ILE A 49 -18.49 20.12 14.63
CA ILE A 49 -18.95 18.81 14.17
C ILE A 49 -20.40 18.63 14.60
N ASP A 50 -21.28 18.60 13.60
CA ASP A 50 -22.71 18.34 13.83
C ASP A 50 -23.00 16.84 13.66
N ALA A 51 -23.39 16.18 14.75
CA ALA A 51 -23.76 14.77 14.74
C ALA A 51 -25.02 14.49 13.90
N HIS A 52 -25.82 15.48 13.54
CA HIS A 52 -26.98 15.36 12.66
C HIS A 52 -26.69 15.75 11.20
N ALA A 53 -25.47 16.16 10.89
CA ALA A 53 -25.08 16.50 9.51
C ALA A 53 -25.32 15.32 8.54
N PRO A 54 -25.65 15.59 7.26
CA PRO A 54 -25.71 14.57 6.23
C PRO A 54 -24.39 13.80 6.12
N THR A 55 -24.50 12.51 5.88
CA THR A 55 -23.34 11.62 5.73
C THR A 55 -23.24 11.09 4.32
N THR A 56 -22.05 10.66 3.94
CA THR A 56 -21.77 9.88 2.73
C THR A 56 -21.23 8.50 3.13
N PRO A 57 -21.46 7.44 2.33
CA PRO A 57 -20.82 6.14 2.57
C PRO A 57 -19.31 6.29 2.67
N PHE A 58 -18.72 5.62 3.63
CA PHE A 58 -17.29 5.61 3.91
C PHE A 58 -16.84 4.17 4.13
N PRO A 59 -16.73 3.38 3.06
CA PRO A 59 -16.21 2.01 3.17
C PRO A 59 -14.77 2.05 3.65
N HIS A 60 -14.39 1.04 4.43
CA HIS A 60 -13.02 0.90 4.95
C HIS A 60 -12.07 0.37 3.85
N PHE A 61 -11.99 1.09 2.72
CA PHE A 61 -11.24 0.67 1.52
C PHE A 61 -9.75 0.49 1.76
N TRP A 62 -9.18 1.09 2.80
CA TRP A 62 -7.76 1.04 3.16
C TRP A 62 -7.35 -0.23 3.91
N GLU A 63 -8.31 -1.01 4.40
CA GLU A 63 -8.06 -2.24 5.16
C GLU A 63 -8.73 -3.47 4.54
N GLN A 64 -9.28 -3.37 3.31
CA GLN A 64 -9.89 -4.51 2.62
C GLN A 64 -8.87 -5.56 2.21
N THR A 65 -7.68 -5.13 1.80
CA THR A 65 -6.63 -5.99 1.29
C THR A 65 -5.28 -5.56 1.86
N PHE A 66 -4.43 -6.52 2.18
CA PHE A 66 -3.03 -6.27 2.51
C PHE A 66 -2.11 -6.98 1.53
N GLY A 67 -0.97 -6.36 1.26
CA GLY A 67 0.14 -7.00 0.58
C GLY A 67 0.94 -7.92 1.50
N SER A 68 1.74 -8.76 0.91
CA SER A 68 2.63 -9.71 1.58
C SER A 68 3.80 -10.07 0.68
N GLY A 69 4.85 -10.63 1.23
CA GLY A 69 5.96 -11.23 0.49
C GLY A 69 5.54 -12.46 -0.31
N ARG A 70 6.47 -13.39 -0.54
CA ARG A 70 6.23 -14.56 -1.38
C ARG A 70 5.20 -15.53 -0.80
N ALA A 71 4.40 -16.14 -1.66
CA ALA A 71 3.33 -17.08 -1.33
C ALA A 71 3.79 -18.21 -0.36
N ILE A 72 4.98 -18.77 -0.60
CA ILE A 72 5.54 -19.87 0.21
C ILE A 72 5.73 -19.48 1.68
N LEU A 73 5.94 -18.20 1.99
CA LEU A 73 6.11 -17.72 3.37
C LEU A 73 4.85 -17.91 4.21
N SER A 74 3.67 -17.98 3.57
CA SER A 74 2.39 -18.23 4.27
C SER A 74 2.32 -19.60 4.96
N LEU A 75 3.22 -20.52 4.63
CA LEU A 75 3.34 -21.82 5.31
C LEU A 75 4.09 -21.71 6.65
N ARG A 76 4.74 -20.59 6.94
CA ARG A 76 5.48 -20.36 8.19
C ARG A 76 4.52 -20.07 9.35
N ALA A 77 4.90 -20.51 10.54
CA ALA A 77 4.10 -20.32 11.74
C ALA A 77 4.00 -18.83 12.15
N ASP A 78 5.11 -18.08 12.04
CA ASP A 78 5.18 -16.65 12.33
C ASP A 78 4.31 -15.83 11.36
N TYR A 79 4.32 -16.16 10.06
CA TYR A 79 3.42 -15.53 9.08
C TYR A 79 1.94 -15.71 9.47
N ARG A 80 1.55 -16.94 9.84
CA ARG A 80 0.16 -17.27 10.23
C ARG A 80 -0.24 -16.57 11.53
N GLN A 81 0.71 -16.43 12.47
CA GLN A 81 0.49 -15.69 13.71
C GLN A 81 0.26 -14.19 13.42
N ASP A 82 1.07 -13.59 12.55
CA ASP A 82 0.90 -12.20 12.13
C ASP A 82 -0.42 -11.99 11.38
N LEU A 83 -0.78 -12.91 10.46
CA LEU A 83 -2.05 -12.90 9.75
C LEU A 83 -3.24 -12.86 10.72
N HIS A 84 -3.23 -13.77 11.70
CA HIS A 84 -4.24 -13.81 12.76
C HIS A 84 -4.31 -12.50 13.55
N THR A 85 -3.16 -11.95 13.95
CA THR A 85 -3.06 -10.72 14.74
C THR A 85 -3.61 -9.51 13.97
N VAL A 86 -3.30 -9.38 12.68
CA VAL A 86 -3.80 -8.29 11.83
C VAL A 86 -5.30 -8.48 11.56
N LYS A 87 -5.76 -9.72 11.32
CA LYS A 87 -7.21 -10.01 11.15
C LYS A 87 -8.02 -9.61 12.37
N GLN A 88 -7.49 -9.81 13.57
CA GLN A 88 -8.15 -9.36 14.82
C GLN A 88 -8.11 -7.84 15.01
N ALA A 89 -7.15 -7.15 14.42
CA ALA A 89 -6.98 -5.71 14.57
C ALA A 89 -7.80 -4.89 13.57
N THR A 90 -8.16 -5.50 12.45
CA THR A 90 -8.84 -4.87 11.32
C THR A 90 -9.92 -5.82 10.78
N ASP A 91 -10.73 -5.37 9.83
CA ASP A 91 -11.69 -6.25 9.14
C ASP A 91 -11.20 -6.66 7.74
N PHE A 92 -9.90 -6.86 7.58
CA PHE A 92 -9.36 -7.13 6.26
C PHE A 92 -9.88 -8.45 5.66
N GLN A 93 -10.10 -8.44 4.35
CA GLN A 93 -10.83 -9.48 3.65
C GLN A 93 -9.92 -10.35 2.77
N SER A 94 -8.81 -9.80 2.28
CA SER A 94 -7.94 -10.51 1.36
C SER A 94 -6.46 -10.17 1.52
N VAL A 95 -5.61 -11.10 1.08
CA VAL A 95 -4.16 -10.95 1.04
C VAL A 95 -3.66 -11.17 -0.39
N ARG A 96 -2.76 -10.29 -0.85
CA ARG A 96 -2.02 -10.39 -2.10
C ARG A 96 -0.57 -10.69 -1.80
N PHE A 97 -0.02 -11.72 -2.40
CA PHE A 97 1.38 -12.11 -2.30
C PHE A 97 1.96 -12.46 -3.68
N HIS A 98 3.27 -12.37 -3.82
CA HIS A 98 3.98 -12.76 -5.02
C HIS A 98 4.17 -14.26 -5.15
N GLY A 99 4.28 -14.74 -6.39
CA GLY A 99 4.93 -16.01 -6.67
C GLY A 99 4.13 -17.27 -6.35
N ILE A 100 2.81 -17.25 -6.51
CA ILE A 100 2.00 -18.49 -6.40
C ILE A 100 2.37 -19.53 -7.48
N LEU A 101 2.98 -19.08 -8.59
CA LEU A 101 3.42 -19.94 -9.68
C LEU A 101 4.92 -20.28 -9.61
N ASP A 102 5.65 -19.76 -8.62
CA ASP A 102 7.08 -20.02 -8.44
C ASP A 102 7.40 -21.50 -8.23
N ASP A 103 8.60 -21.91 -8.66
CA ASP A 103 9.06 -23.31 -8.51
C ASP A 103 9.10 -23.77 -7.05
N GLU A 104 9.21 -22.87 -6.06
CA GLU A 104 9.17 -23.21 -4.63
C GLU A 104 7.76 -23.63 -4.17
N VAL A 105 6.70 -23.17 -4.84
CA VAL A 105 5.32 -23.64 -4.65
C VAL A 105 5.11 -24.97 -5.39
N GLY A 106 5.81 -25.16 -6.51
CA GLY A 106 5.88 -26.42 -7.22
C GLY A 106 4.64 -26.79 -8.01
N LEU A 107 3.82 -25.79 -8.42
CA LEU A 107 2.60 -26.02 -9.20
C LEU A 107 2.89 -26.74 -10.53
N TYR A 108 3.92 -26.31 -11.27
CA TYR A 108 4.25 -26.85 -12.59
C TYR A 108 5.54 -27.65 -12.59
N ASP A 109 5.46 -28.98 -12.75
CA ASP A 109 6.61 -29.88 -12.83
C ASP A 109 6.42 -31.00 -13.85
N PRO A 110 6.63 -30.71 -15.16
CA PRO A 110 6.43 -31.67 -16.25
C PRO A 110 7.42 -32.85 -16.23
N ASN A 111 8.51 -32.77 -15.48
CA ASN A 111 9.55 -33.80 -15.43
C ASN A 111 9.92 -34.11 -13.99
N ARG A 112 8.93 -34.54 -13.21
CA ARG A 112 9.10 -34.88 -11.81
C ARG A 112 10.18 -35.96 -11.65
N GLN A 113 11.43 -35.54 -11.36
CA GLN A 113 12.54 -36.44 -11.12
C GLN A 113 12.77 -36.58 -9.63
N THR A 114 12.73 -37.82 -9.14
CA THR A 114 13.08 -38.14 -7.75
C THR A 114 13.99 -39.37 -7.71
N LYS A 115 14.97 -39.32 -6.81
CA LYS A 115 15.84 -40.50 -6.52
C LYS A 115 15.16 -41.49 -5.59
N ASN A 116 14.00 -41.15 -5.03
CA ASN A 116 13.22 -42.06 -4.18
C ASN A 116 12.36 -42.99 -5.06
N PRO A 117 12.59 -44.32 -5.04
CA PRO A 117 11.87 -45.26 -5.91
C PRO A 117 10.34 -45.26 -5.70
N SER A 118 9.86 -45.02 -4.48
CA SER A 118 8.42 -44.98 -4.19
C SER A 118 7.77 -43.73 -4.80
N LEU A 119 8.42 -42.57 -4.70
CA LEU A 119 7.94 -41.34 -5.32
C LEU A 119 8.09 -41.37 -6.84
N ALA A 120 9.14 -42.02 -7.37
CA ALA A 120 9.30 -42.22 -8.80
C ALA A 120 8.17 -43.08 -9.38
N ALA A 121 7.75 -44.14 -8.67
CA ALA A 121 6.64 -44.98 -9.08
C ALA A 121 5.29 -44.22 -9.03
N GLN A 122 5.07 -43.37 -8.03
CA GLN A 122 3.89 -42.48 -7.99
C GLN A 122 3.89 -41.48 -9.15
N ALA A 123 5.01 -40.80 -9.40
CA ALA A 123 5.16 -39.85 -10.50
C ALA A 123 4.99 -40.52 -11.87
N ALA A 124 5.39 -41.78 -12.04
CA ALA A 124 5.20 -42.52 -13.29
C ALA A 124 3.72 -42.86 -13.57
N ASN A 125 2.91 -42.96 -12.51
CA ASN A 125 1.46 -43.22 -12.60
C ASN A 125 0.60 -41.95 -12.62
N ASP A 126 1.18 -40.78 -12.31
CA ASP A 126 0.52 -39.48 -12.33
C ASP A 126 0.82 -38.80 -13.66
N ALA A 127 -0.16 -38.81 -14.57
CA ALA A 127 -0.06 -38.13 -15.85
C ALA A 127 -0.16 -36.59 -15.75
N SER A 128 -0.50 -36.06 -14.58
CA SER A 128 -0.60 -34.62 -14.35
C SER A 128 0.79 -34.00 -14.23
N VAL A 129 0.98 -32.89 -14.94
CA VAL A 129 2.19 -32.03 -14.79
C VAL A 129 2.01 -30.98 -13.71
N TYR A 130 0.83 -30.92 -13.07
CA TYR A 130 0.48 -29.96 -12.04
C TYR A 130 0.44 -30.62 -10.67
N ASN A 131 0.90 -29.89 -9.66
CA ASN A 131 0.86 -30.30 -8.27
C ASN A 131 0.30 -29.16 -7.42
N PHE A 132 -0.91 -29.31 -6.94
CA PHE A 132 -1.60 -28.27 -6.18
C PHE A 132 -1.38 -28.34 -4.67
N PHE A 133 -0.52 -29.25 -4.17
CA PHE A 133 -0.38 -29.51 -2.74
C PHE A 133 -0.07 -28.24 -1.94
N TYR A 134 0.95 -27.46 -2.33
CA TYR A 134 1.27 -26.21 -1.63
C TYR A 134 0.31 -25.07 -1.98
N VAL A 135 -0.24 -25.03 -3.18
CA VAL A 135 -1.31 -24.08 -3.52
C VAL A 135 -2.48 -24.24 -2.55
N ASP A 136 -2.88 -25.49 -2.31
CA ASP A 136 -3.95 -25.83 -1.38
C ASP A 136 -3.60 -25.44 0.06
N GLU A 137 -2.43 -25.83 0.56
CA GLU A 137 -2.01 -25.48 1.93
C GLU A 137 -1.91 -23.96 2.16
N ILE A 138 -1.48 -23.20 1.15
CA ILE A 138 -1.39 -21.75 1.19
C ILE A 138 -2.80 -21.15 1.31
N TYR A 139 -3.70 -21.52 0.41
CA TYR A 139 -5.05 -20.94 0.38
C TYR A 139 -5.95 -21.46 1.50
N ASP A 140 -5.83 -22.73 1.87
CA ASP A 140 -6.50 -23.29 3.06
C ASP A 140 -6.09 -22.52 4.32
N GLY A 141 -4.80 -22.18 4.44
CA GLY A 141 -4.27 -21.40 5.56
C GLY A 141 -4.84 -19.97 5.64
N LEU A 142 -5.06 -19.31 4.51
CA LEU A 142 -5.73 -18.00 4.47
C LEU A 142 -7.21 -18.12 4.83
N LEU A 143 -7.91 -19.06 4.21
CA LEU A 143 -9.35 -19.26 4.43
C LEU A 143 -9.68 -19.70 5.86
N ALA A 144 -8.77 -20.42 6.53
CA ALA A 144 -8.91 -20.77 7.94
C ALA A 144 -8.96 -19.53 8.87
N GLU A 145 -8.31 -18.44 8.47
CA GLU A 145 -8.37 -17.14 9.14
C GLU A 145 -9.46 -16.21 8.57
N HIS A 146 -10.37 -16.74 7.75
CA HIS A 146 -11.40 -15.94 7.05
C HIS A 146 -10.82 -14.82 6.17
N VAL A 147 -9.67 -15.07 5.57
CA VAL A 147 -8.99 -14.17 4.63
C VAL A 147 -8.97 -14.82 3.26
N LYS A 148 -9.36 -14.10 2.23
CA LYS A 148 -9.43 -14.60 0.86
C LYS A 148 -8.12 -14.36 0.11
N PRO A 149 -7.77 -15.19 -0.86
CA PRO A 149 -6.73 -14.87 -1.81
C PRO A 149 -7.11 -13.67 -2.69
N PHE A 150 -6.18 -12.73 -2.86
CA PHE A 150 -6.09 -11.85 -4.01
C PHE A 150 -4.97 -12.45 -4.88
N VAL A 151 -5.36 -13.17 -5.94
CA VAL A 151 -4.47 -14.07 -6.67
C VAL A 151 -3.62 -13.28 -7.66
N GLU A 152 -2.38 -12.99 -7.32
CA GLU A 152 -1.39 -12.48 -8.27
C GLU A 152 -0.78 -13.64 -9.05
N LEU A 153 -0.97 -13.68 -10.36
CA LEU A 153 -0.51 -14.77 -11.24
C LEU A 153 0.95 -14.52 -11.65
N SER A 154 1.89 -14.78 -10.76
CA SER A 154 3.35 -14.63 -10.88
C SER A 154 4.07 -15.74 -10.09
N PHE A 155 5.37 -15.95 -10.25
CA PHE A 155 6.20 -15.57 -11.36
C PHE A 155 6.30 -16.76 -12.35
N MET A 156 7.25 -16.73 -13.30
CA MET A 156 7.31 -17.76 -14.35
C MET A 156 7.98 -19.05 -13.82
N PRO A 157 7.34 -20.22 -13.88
CA PRO A 157 8.02 -21.48 -13.58
C PRO A 157 9.24 -21.69 -14.49
N GLN A 158 10.36 -22.13 -13.91
CA GLN A 158 11.63 -22.31 -14.63
C GLN A 158 11.48 -23.15 -15.90
N LYS A 159 10.73 -24.24 -15.82
CA LYS A 159 10.51 -25.16 -16.95
C LYS A 159 9.56 -24.60 -18.02
N MET A 160 8.90 -23.49 -17.76
CA MET A 160 8.01 -22.79 -18.68
C MET A 160 8.66 -21.56 -19.30
N ALA A 161 9.66 -20.97 -18.66
CA ALA A 161 10.34 -19.76 -19.09
C ALA A 161 11.01 -19.91 -20.46
N ALA A 162 10.93 -18.86 -21.30
CA ALA A 162 11.69 -18.76 -22.54
C ALA A 162 13.20 -18.66 -22.27
N ASP A 163 13.58 -17.90 -21.27
CA ASP A 163 14.95 -17.79 -20.75
C ASP A 163 14.95 -17.74 -19.22
N PRO A 164 15.22 -18.85 -18.53
CA PRO A 164 15.22 -18.91 -17.07
C PRO A 164 16.38 -18.13 -16.41
N SER A 165 17.31 -17.57 -17.18
CA SER A 165 18.35 -16.67 -16.66
C SER A 165 17.87 -15.24 -16.44
N ILE A 166 16.71 -14.87 -16.97
CA ILE A 166 16.07 -13.57 -16.75
C ILE A 166 15.34 -13.63 -15.41
N GLN A 167 15.96 -13.08 -14.38
CA GLN A 167 15.51 -13.14 -12.98
C GLN A 167 15.53 -11.74 -12.35
N HIS A 168 14.60 -11.49 -11.43
CA HIS A 168 14.67 -10.33 -10.58
C HIS A 168 15.70 -10.54 -9.45
N PRO A 169 16.42 -9.49 -9.00
CA PRO A 169 17.46 -9.62 -7.98
C PRO A 169 16.94 -9.84 -6.54
N PHE A 170 15.66 -9.96 -6.31
CA PHE A 170 15.10 -10.30 -5.01
C PHE A 170 15.64 -11.65 -4.49
N PHE A 171 15.66 -11.80 -3.18
CA PHE A 171 15.96 -13.08 -2.56
C PHE A 171 14.98 -14.15 -3.07
N GLY A 172 15.51 -15.28 -3.51
CA GLY A 172 14.73 -16.31 -4.21
C GLY A 172 14.79 -16.20 -5.73
N HIS A 173 15.27 -15.08 -6.29
CA HIS A 173 15.52 -14.88 -7.72
C HIS A 173 14.35 -15.28 -8.63
N PRO A 174 13.13 -14.71 -8.44
CA PRO A 174 11.97 -15.07 -9.24
C PRO A 174 12.26 -14.84 -10.74
N ILE A 175 11.80 -15.79 -11.56
CA ILE A 175 12.02 -15.74 -13.02
C ILE A 175 10.98 -14.83 -13.64
N THR A 176 11.45 -13.81 -14.37
CA THR A 176 10.62 -12.77 -14.97
C THR A 176 10.53 -12.86 -16.50
N SER A 177 11.04 -13.96 -17.08
CA SER A 177 10.97 -14.26 -18.50
C SER A 177 9.51 -14.49 -18.97
N PRO A 178 9.16 -14.12 -20.21
CA PRO A 178 7.94 -14.63 -20.85
C PRO A 178 7.91 -16.16 -20.93
N PRO A 179 6.72 -16.78 -21.12
CA PRO A 179 6.65 -18.20 -21.39
C PRO A 179 7.29 -18.53 -22.74
N LYS A 180 7.95 -19.69 -22.85
CA LYS A 180 8.49 -20.18 -24.11
C LYS A 180 7.43 -20.64 -25.10
N ASP A 181 6.24 -20.96 -24.59
CA ASP A 181 5.09 -21.44 -25.34
C ASP A 181 3.82 -21.07 -24.57
N TYR A 182 3.01 -20.19 -25.13
CA TYR A 182 1.76 -19.76 -24.52
C TYR A 182 0.75 -20.91 -24.35
N SER A 183 0.81 -21.97 -25.15
CA SER A 183 -0.07 -23.13 -24.94
C SER A 183 0.15 -23.84 -23.61
N LEU A 184 1.39 -23.80 -23.09
CA LEU A 184 1.72 -24.34 -21.76
C LEU A 184 1.23 -23.40 -20.65
N TRP A 185 1.37 -22.09 -20.84
CA TRP A 185 0.86 -21.08 -19.93
C TRP A 185 -0.66 -21.17 -19.82
N ASP A 186 -1.36 -21.16 -20.95
CA ASP A 186 -2.82 -21.24 -21.05
C ASP A 186 -3.35 -22.50 -20.34
N ALA A 187 -2.68 -23.64 -20.57
CA ALA A 187 -3.06 -24.89 -19.91
C ALA A 187 -2.88 -24.84 -18.39
N MET A 188 -1.80 -24.20 -17.89
CA MET A 188 -1.54 -24.04 -16.46
C MET A 188 -2.57 -23.11 -15.81
N ILE A 189 -2.86 -21.96 -16.42
CA ILE A 189 -3.83 -21.00 -15.88
C ILE A 189 -5.23 -21.64 -15.80
N LYS A 190 -5.66 -22.35 -16.86
CA LYS A 190 -6.93 -23.09 -16.85
C LYS A 190 -6.96 -24.18 -15.79
N ALA A 191 -5.87 -24.95 -15.64
CA ALA A 191 -5.76 -25.99 -14.63
C ALA A 191 -5.86 -25.42 -13.22
N LEU A 192 -5.15 -24.30 -12.93
CA LEU A 192 -5.23 -23.61 -11.64
C LEU A 192 -6.65 -23.12 -11.36
N ALA A 193 -7.26 -22.38 -12.28
CA ALA A 193 -8.61 -21.84 -12.09
C ALA A 193 -9.67 -22.94 -11.92
N THR A 194 -9.56 -24.04 -12.67
CA THR A 194 -10.44 -25.21 -12.55
C THR A 194 -10.26 -25.87 -11.19
N HIS A 195 -9.02 -26.14 -10.78
CA HIS A 195 -8.73 -26.74 -9.49
C HIS A 195 -9.28 -25.92 -8.31
N LEU A 196 -9.12 -24.60 -8.35
CA LEU A 196 -9.63 -23.70 -7.29
C LEU A 196 -11.17 -23.79 -7.22
N ILE A 197 -11.87 -23.81 -8.37
CA ILE A 197 -13.34 -23.98 -8.39
C ILE A 197 -13.73 -25.36 -7.86
N ASP A 198 -13.04 -26.42 -8.28
CA ASP A 198 -13.35 -27.79 -7.85
C ASP A 198 -13.15 -27.97 -6.34
N ARG A 199 -12.15 -27.30 -5.77
CA ARG A 199 -11.81 -27.39 -4.34
C ARG A 199 -12.72 -26.51 -3.47
N TYR A 200 -12.88 -25.25 -3.82
CA TYR A 200 -13.51 -24.23 -2.96
C TYR A 200 -14.93 -23.87 -3.39
N GLY A 201 -15.33 -24.29 -4.59
CA GLY A 201 -16.61 -23.95 -5.17
C GLY A 201 -16.63 -22.60 -5.85
N ILE A 202 -17.45 -22.47 -6.91
CA ILE A 202 -17.54 -21.25 -7.71
C ILE A 202 -18.07 -20.07 -6.89
N GLU A 203 -18.92 -20.28 -5.88
CA GLU A 203 -19.48 -19.20 -5.05
C GLU A 203 -18.35 -18.50 -4.25
N GLU A 204 -17.38 -19.24 -3.76
CA GLU A 204 -16.21 -18.68 -3.07
C GLU A 204 -15.25 -18.05 -4.07
N VAL A 205 -14.78 -18.80 -5.07
CA VAL A 205 -13.72 -18.37 -5.98
C VAL A 205 -14.14 -17.18 -6.86
N SER A 206 -15.43 -17.01 -7.16
CA SER A 206 -15.93 -15.84 -7.89
C SER A 206 -15.84 -14.53 -7.10
N THR A 207 -15.55 -14.60 -5.80
CA THR A 207 -15.31 -13.42 -4.97
C THR A 207 -13.82 -13.02 -4.92
N TRP A 208 -12.93 -13.88 -5.41
CA TRP A 208 -11.50 -13.61 -5.49
C TRP A 208 -11.18 -12.77 -6.72
N LYS A 209 -10.07 -12.01 -6.64
CA LYS A 209 -9.56 -11.25 -7.78
C LYS A 209 -8.31 -11.94 -8.31
N PHE A 210 -8.23 -12.09 -9.65
CA PHE A 210 -7.07 -12.64 -10.34
C PHE A 210 -6.35 -11.50 -11.04
N GLU A 211 -5.20 -11.15 -10.55
CA GLU A 211 -4.35 -10.10 -11.09
C GLU A 211 -3.25 -10.72 -11.97
N VAL A 212 -3.07 -10.16 -13.16
CA VAL A 212 -2.09 -10.69 -14.10
C VAL A 212 -0.73 -10.06 -13.86
N TRP A 213 0.18 -10.84 -13.25
CA TRP A 213 1.56 -10.48 -13.02
C TRP A 213 1.79 -9.43 -11.92
N ASN A 214 3.08 -8.99 -11.79
CA ASN A 214 3.54 -7.93 -10.90
C ASN A 214 4.49 -6.98 -11.62
N GLU A 215 4.22 -5.68 -11.57
CA GLU A 215 5.07 -4.57 -12.02
C GLU A 215 5.79 -4.77 -13.37
N PRO A 216 5.07 -5.13 -14.44
CA PRO A 216 5.68 -5.48 -15.73
C PRO A 216 6.36 -4.30 -16.42
N ASN A 217 6.19 -3.08 -15.95
CA ASN A 217 6.89 -1.90 -16.43
C ASN A 217 8.31 -1.75 -15.86
N LEU A 218 8.63 -2.48 -14.79
CA LEU A 218 9.97 -2.56 -14.18
C LEU A 218 10.72 -3.85 -14.56
N ASP A 219 11.71 -4.22 -13.76
CA ASP A 219 12.54 -5.42 -14.02
C ASP A 219 11.87 -6.74 -13.57
N PHE A 220 10.59 -6.65 -13.18
CA PHE A 220 9.75 -7.82 -12.95
C PHE A 220 9.18 -8.44 -14.23
N TRP A 221 9.51 -7.89 -15.42
CA TRP A 221 9.15 -8.45 -16.72
C TRP A 221 10.29 -8.33 -17.70
N GLY A 222 10.72 -9.47 -18.23
CA GLY A 222 11.83 -9.60 -19.16
C GLY A 222 11.43 -9.66 -20.64
N GLY A 223 10.15 -9.50 -20.96
CA GLY A 223 9.70 -9.42 -22.35
C GLY A 223 10.15 -8.13 -23.04
N ASP A 224 10.44 -8.20 -24.34
CA ASP A 224 10.87 -7.05 -25.15
C ASP A 224 10.11 -6.99 -26.47
N PRO A 225 9.40 -5.90 -26.81
CA PRO A 225 9.14 -4.71 -25.97
C PRO A 225 8.28 -5.02 -24.74
N LYS A 226 8.65 -4.51 -23.57
CA LYS A 226 8.00 -4.84 -22.27
C LYS A 226 6.47 -4.71 -22.32
N GLN A 227 5.95 -3.56 -22.71
CA GLN A 227 4.52 -3.28 -22.70
C GLN A 227 3.73 -4.20 -23.63
N GLN A 228 4.22 -4.40 -24.86
CA GLN A 228 3.53 -5.22 -25.85
C GLN A 228 3.48 -6.70 -25.44
N THR A 229 4.62 -7.24 -24.99
CA THR A 229 4.71 -8.65 -24.59
C THR A 229 3.95 -8.94 -23.29
N TYR A 230 3.87 -7.95 -22.39
CA TYR A 230 2.99 -8.05 -21.22
C TYR A 230 1.50 -8.01 -21.61
N PHE A 231 1.11 -7.14 -22.54
CA PHE A 231 -0.28 -7.12 -23.02
C PHE A 231 -0.68 -8.45 -23.67
N GLU A 232 0.24 -9.11 -24.36
CA GLU A 232 0.03 -10.46 -24.87
C GLU A 232 -0.20 -11.48 -23.73
N LEU A 233 0.64 -11.46 -22.69
CA LEU A 233 0.45 -12.29 -21.50
C LEU A 233 -0.91 -12.05 -20.85
N TYR A 234 -1.30 -10.78 -20.71
CA TYR A 234 -2.59 -10.40 -20.15
C TYR A 234 -3.74 -10.98 -20.99
N ASP A 235 -3.71 -10.82 -22.28
CA ASP A 235 -4.73 -11.29 -23.22
C ASP A 235 -4.95 -12.81 -23.10
N HIS A 236 -3.87 -13.58 -23.08
CA HIS A 236 -3.91 -15.04 -22.86
C HIS A 236 -4.53 -15.36 -21.49
N THR A 237 -3.97 -14.81 -20.44
CA THR A 237 -4.38 -15.10 -19.06
C THR A 237 -5.84 -14.73 -18.81
N ALA A 238 -6.27 -13.55 -19.24
CA ALA A 238 -7.63 -13.08 -19.02
C ALA A 238 -8.69 -13.94 -19.77
N ARG A 239 -8.39 -14.32 -21.01
CA ARG A 239 -9.25 -15.22 -21.78
C ARG A 239 -9.34 -16.60 -21.15
N ASP A 240 -8.22 -17.11 -20.63
CA ASP A 240 -8.17 -18.43 -20.02
C ASP A 240 -8.98 -18.48 -18.72
N ILE A 241 -8.81 -17.51 -17.84
CA ILE A 241 -9.61 -17.38 -16.61
C ILE A 241 -11.09 -17.33 -16.95
N LYS A 242 -11.50 -16.48 -17.90
CA LYS A 242 -12.90 -16.37 -18.30
C LYS A 242 -13.44 -17.58 -19.07
N SER A 243 -12.57 -18.35 -19.73
CA SER A 243 -12.98 -19.60 -20.40
C SER A 243 -13.34 -20.70 -19.41
N VAL A 244 -12.72 -20.70 -18.21
CA VAL A 244 -13.07 -21.63 -17.12
C VAL A 244 -14.41 -21.22 -16.49
N SER A 245 -14.57 -19.93 -16.14
CA SER A 245 -15.87 -19.42 -15.71
C SER A 245 -15.96 -17.91 -15.94
N PRO A 246 -17.04 -17.40 -16.56
CA PRO A 246 -17.25 -15.97 -16.72
C PRO A 246 -17.47 -15.23 -15.40
N ARG A 247 -17.70 -15.95 -14.30
CA ARG A 247 -17.87 -15.38 -12.96
C ARG A 247 -16.55 -15.01 -12.28
N LEU A 248 -15.42 -15.54 -12.73
CA LEU A 248 -14.11 -15.19 -12.17
C LEU A 248 -13.75 -13.75 -12.54
N GLN A 249 -13.10 -13.03 -11.62
CA GLN A 249 -12.72 -11.64 -11.82
C GLN A 249 -11.25 -11.54 -12.20
N VAL A 250 -10.93 -10.93 -13.34
CA VAL A 250 -9.56 -10.75 -13.82
C VAL A 250 -9.25 -9.29 -14.11
N GLY A 251 -8.04 -8.83 -13.76
CA GLY A 251 -7.62 -7.45 -13.99
C GLY A 251 -6.10 -7.26 -14.03
N GLY A 252 -5.74 -6.01 -14.19
CA GLY A 252 -4.36 -5.50 -14.32
C GLY A 252 -4.38 -3.99 -14.60
N PRO A 253 -3.26 -3.39 -15.05
CA PRO A 253 -2.00 -4.01 -15.47
C PRO A 253 -0.98 -4.29 -14.35
N ALA A 254 -1.31 -4.08 -13.08
CA ALA A 254 -0.44 -4.31 -11.92
C ALA A 254 0.92 -3.59 -12.01
N THR A 255 0.94 -2.40 -12.61
CA THR A 255 2.17 -1.65 -12.88
C THR A 255 2.60 -0.80 -11.70
N ALA A 256 3.90 -0.69 -11.46
CA ALA A 256 4.45 0.33 -10.58
C ALA A 256 4.15 1.75 -11.08
N GLN A 257 4.18 2.73 -10.15
CA GLN A 257 4.18 4.16 -10.47
C GLN A 257 2.92 4.62 -11.22
N ALA A 258 1.79 3.95 -11.00
CA ALA A 258 0.53 4.23 -11.69
C ALA A 258 0.71 4.35 -13.22
N ALA A 259 1.55 3.47 -13.79
CA ALA A 259 1.93 3.51 -15.19
C ALA A 259 0.96 2.72 -16.09
N TRP A 260 1.03 2.93 -17.37
CA TRP A 260 0.38 2.18 -18.47
C TRP A 260 -1.15 2.07 -18.45
N VAL A 261 -1.87 2.68 -17.51
CA VAL A 261 -3.33 2.50 -17.37
C VAL A 261 -4.06 2.89 -18.66
N THR A 262 -3.81 4.08 -19.21
CA THR A 262 -4.46 4.51 -20.46
C THR A 262 -4.14 3.61 -21.65
N PRO A 263 -2.88 3.29 -22.00
CA PRO A 263 -2.58 2.38 -23.11
C PRO A 263 -3.08 0.95 -22.87
N PHE A 264 -3.10 0.48 -21.61
CA PHE A 264 -3.65 -0.83 -21.25
C PHE A 264 -5.16 -0.91 -21.54
N LEU A 265 -5.94 0.06 -21.07
CA LEU A 265 -7.39 0.09 -21.34
C LEU A 265 -7.72 0.25 -22.83
N ALA A 266 -6.89 1.01 -23.57
CA ALA A 266 -7.01 1.11 -25.02
C ALA A 266 -6.71 -0.23 -25.72
N HIS A 267 -5.67 -0.97 -25.26
CA HIS A 267 -5.34 -2.29 -25.76
C HIS A 267 -6.46 -3.30 -25.48
N VAL A 268 -6.92 -3.39 -24.24
CA VAL A 268 -8.01 -4.28 -23.82
C VAL A 268 -9.27 -4.05 -24.68
N HIS A 269 -9.57 -2.78 -24.95
CA HIS A 269 -10.70 -2.43 -25.82
C HIS A 269 -10.49 -2.90 -27.27
N ALA A 270 -9.30 -2.68 -27.81
CA ALA A 270 -8.98 -3.05 -29.19
C ALA A 270 -8.89 -4.56 -29.41
N SER A 271 -8.33 -5.30 -28.46
CA SER A 271 -8.18 -6.76 -28.49
C SER A 271 -9.43 -7.52 -28.04
N ASN A 272 -10.43 -6.80 -27.50
CA ASN A 272 -11.59 -7.38 -26.84
C ASN A 272 -11.21 -8.41 -25.75
N ALA A 273 -10.14 -8.11 -24.99
CA ALA A 273 -9.75 -8.92 -23.85
C ALA A 273 -10.69 -8.67 -22.65
N PRO A 274 -11.00 -9.69 -21.85
CA PRO A 274 -11.77 -9.52 -20.63
C PRO A 274 -11.07 -8.65 -19.60
N ILE A 275 -11.84 -7.83 -18.86
CA ILE A 275 -11.37 -7.04 -17.72
C ILE A 275 -12.52 -6.80 -16.75
N ASP A 276 -12.29 -7.00 -15.46
CA ASP A 276 -13.26 -6.76 -14.40
C ASP A 276 -12.84 -5.65 -13.44
N PHE A 277 -11.54 -5.35 -13.34
CA PHE A 277 -11.00 -4.27 -12.50
C PHE A 277 -9.67 -3.76 -13.07
N VAL A 278 -9.31 -2.54 -12.69
CA VAL A 278 -7.98 -1.96 -12.94
C VAL A 278 -7.18 -2.04 -11.67
N SER A 279 -5.93 -2.54 -11.76
CA SER A 279 -4.99 -2.53 -10.64
C SER A 279 -3.66 -1.87 -11.01
N THR A 280 -3.06 -1.21 -10.04
CA THR A 280 -1.74 -0.57 -10.19
C THR A 280 -1.15 -0.25 -8.82
N HIS A 281 0.12 0.18 -8.76
CA HIS A 281 0.85 0.46 -7.52
C HIS A 281 1.31 1.92 -7.46
N VAL A 282 1.48 2.43 -6.23
CA VAL A 282 2.13 3.72 -5.98
C VAL A 282 2.71 3.77 -4.58
N TYR A 283 3.86 4.39 -4.45
CA TYR A 283 4.51 4.67 -3.18
C TYR A 283 4.70 6.18 -3.00
N ALA A 284 4.64 6.65 -1.74
CA ALA A 284 4.68 8.08 -1.49
C ALA A 284 6.07 8.71 -1.76
N ASN A 285 7.10 7.89 -1.94
CA ASN A 285 8.44 8.31 -2.39
C ASN A 285 8.73 8.01 -3.86
N ASP A 286 7.72 7.65 -4.67
CA ASP A 286 7.86 7.59 -6.11
C ASP A 286 8.27 8.95 -6.69
N ARG A 287 9.04 8.93 -7.78
CA ARG A 287 9.48 10.16 -8.41
C ARG A 287 8.36 10.73 -9.28
N ALA A 288 8.18 12.05 -9.20
CA ALA A 288 7.17 12.74 -10.00
C ALA A 288 7.41 12.60 -11.51
N GLU A 289 8.67 12.47 -11.93
CA GLU A 289 9.03 12.19 -13.32
C GLU A 289 8.46 10.86 -13.81
N ASP A 290 8.52 9.82 -12.97
CA ASP A 290 8.08 8.48 -13.34
C ASP A 290 6.54 8.37 -13.34
N VAL A 291 5.89 8.98 -12.33
CA VAL A 291 4.42 8.91 -12.19
C VAL A 291 3.70 9.91 -13.09
N PHE A 292 4.17 11.17 -13.16
CA PHE A 292 3.45 12.28 -13.79
C PHE A 292 4.18 12.89 -14.99
N GLN A 293 5.40 12.42 -15.30
CA GLN A 293 6.25 12.98 -16.35
C GLN A 293 6.50 14.48 -16.16
N THR A 294 6.72 14.91 -14.92
CA THR A 294 6.97 16.29 -14.52
C THR A 294 8.15 16.36 -13.55
N HIS A 295 8.83 17.52 -13.50
CA HIS A 295 9.86 17.82 -12.51
C HIS A 295 9.31 18.57 -11.27
N GLU A 296 8.00 18.58 -11.08
CA GLU A 296 7.38 19.13 -9.88
C GLU A 296 7.83 18.35 -8.64
N VAL A 297 8.16 19.05 -7.56
CA VAL A 297 8.38 18.43 -6.26
C VAL A 297 7.03 18.13 -5.64
N ILE A 298 6.64 16.86 -5.64
CA ILE A 298 5.40 16.40 -5.04
C ILE A 298 5.71 15.85 -3.65
N PRO A 299 5.16 16.45 -2.58
CA PRO A 299 5.43 15.97 -1.24
C PRO A 299 4.81 14.59 -0.98
N ARG A 300 5.47 13.80 -0.12
CA ARG A 300 5.05 12.47 0.31
C ARG A 300 3.60 12.44 0.83
N GLU A 301 3.17 13.53 1.45
CA GLU A 301 1.80 13.75 1.94
C GLU A 301 0.71 13.61 0.86
N THR A 302 1.01 13.93 -0.39
CA THR A 302 0.02 14.01 -1.47
C THR A 302 0.33 13.14 -2.68
N MET A 303 1.50 12.50 -2.74
CA MET A 303 1.92 11.69 -3.89
C MET A 303 0.92 10.57 -4.18
N VAL A 304 0.55 9.77 -3.16
CA VAL A 304 -0.40 8.66 -3.32
C VAL A 304 -1.76 9.18 -3.80
N TYR A 305 -2.32 10.19 -3.14
CA TYR A 305 -3.59 10.79 -3.56
C TYR A 305 -3.58 11.27 -5.01
N ARG A 306 -2.53 12.01 -5.39
CA ARG A 306 -2.43 12.54 -6.77
C ARG A 306 -2.38 11.41 -7.80
N SER A 307 -1.71 10.31 -7.45
CA SER A 307 -1.62 9.12 -8.29
C SER A 307 -2.95 8.37 -8.39
N VAL A 308 -3.64 8.19 -7.26
CA VAL A 308 -4.99 7.59 -7.22
C VAL A 308 -5.96 8.42 -8.06
N LYS A 309 -5.96 9.74 -7.87
CA LYS A 309 -6.82 10.64 -8.66
C LYS A 309 -6.49 10.58 -10.17
N LYS A 310 -5.21 10.55 -10.53
CA LYS A 310 -4.77 10.40 -11.94
C LYS A 310 -5.37 9.15 -12.56
N VAL A 311 -5.24 7.99 -11.90
CA VAL A 311 -5.74 6.71 -12.44
C VAL A 311 -7.26 6.69 -12.47
N HIS A 312 -7.92 7.19 -11.43
CA HIS A 312 -9.36 7.35 -11.41
C HIS A 312 -9.87 8.16 -12.61
N ASP A 313 -9.26 9.33 -12.86
CA ASP A 313 -9.61 10.18 -14.00
C ASP A 313 -9.33 9.47 -15.36
N GLN A 314 -8.27 8.66 -15.47
CA GLN A 314 -7.96 7.86 -16.65
C GLN A 314 -9.02 6.79 -16.93
N ILE A 315 -9.52 6.12 -15.89
CA ILE A 315 -10.62 5.14 -16.00
C ILE A 315 -11.90 5.83 -16.46
N LEU A 316 -12.27 6.94 -15.84
CA LEU A 316 -13.45 7.73 -16.22
C LEU A 316 -13.41 8.19 -17.69
N ALA A 317 -12.23 8.50 -18.21
CA ALA A 317 -12.02 8.94 -19.59
C ALA A 317 -11.89 7.77 -20.59
N SER A 318 -11.87 6.52 -20.12
CA SER A 318 -11.67 5.32 -20.93
C SER A 318 -12.98 4.76 -21.50
N PRO A 319 -12.93 3.75 -22.40
CA PRO A 319 -14.12 2.99 -22.79
C PRO A 319 -14.80 2.23 -21.63
N TYR A 320 -14.20 2.19 -20.45
CA TYR A 320 -14.65 1.44 -19.27
C TYR A 320 -14.81 2.32 -18.02
N PRO A 321 -15.62 3.39 -18.03
CA PRO A 321 -15.64 4.41 -16.95
C PRO A 321 -16.14 3.90 -15.59
N HIS A 322 -16.64 2.67 -15.52
CA HIS A 322 -17.21 2.07 -14.30
C HIS A 322 -16.36 0.93 -13.73
N LEU A 323 -15.19 0.63 -14.30
CA LEU A 323 -14.33 -0.40 -13.75
C LEU A 323 -13.87 -0.01 -12.34
N PRO A 324 -13.92 -0.95 -11.39
CA PRO A 324 -13.32 -0.78 -10.08
C PRO A 324 -11.83 -0.47 -10.20
N LEU A 325 -11.35 0.48 -9.40
CA LEU A 325 -9.93 0.80 -9.26
C LEU A 325 -9.41 0.19 -7.96
N ILE A 326 -8.31 -0.55 -8.06
CA ILE A 326 -7.61 -1.15 -6.94
C ILE A 326 -6.16 -0.70 -6.97
N PHE A 327 -5.66 -0.13 -5.89
CA PHE A 327 -4.23 0.00 -5.69
C PHE A 327 -3.74 -1.26 -4.96
N SER A 328 -3.29 -2.24 -5.73
CA SER A 328 -2.88 -3.55 -5.21
C SER A 328 -1.55 -3.54 -4.45
N GLU A 329 -0.84 -2.41 -4.49
CA GLU A 329 0.22 -2.03 -3.56
C GLU A 329 0.25 -0.52 -3.32
N TYR A 330 0.42 -0.12 -2.06
CA TYR A 330 0.80 1.25 -1.68
C TYR A 330 1.47 1.28 -0.31
N ASN A 331 2.36 2.24 -0.10
CA ASN A 331 2.93 2.55 1.21
C ASN A 331 3.54 3.96 1.20
N ALA A 332 3.98 4.43 2.36
CA ALA A 332 4.71 5.67 2.52
C ALA A 332 6.12 5.63 1.89
N SER A 333 6.67 4.43 1.68
CA SER A 333 7.96 4.21 1.00
C SER A 333 8.01 2.84 0.34
N TYR A 334 8.64 2.73 -0.84
CA TYR A 334 9.09 1.48 -1.45
C TYR A 334 10.50 1.07 -0.98
N SER A 335 11.16 1.93 -0.22
CA SER A 335 12.50 1.71 0.31
C SER A 335 12.44 1.38 1.79
N ASN A 336 13.46 0.68 2.29
CA ASN A 336 13.61 0.44 3.71
C ASN A 336 14.02 1.74 4.44
N GLU A 337 13.04 2.47 4.94
CA GLU A 337 13.19 3.76 5.64
C GLU A 337 12.58 3.66 7.06
N PRO A 338 13.35 3.23 8.07
CA PRO A 338 12.83 3.01 9.42
C PRO A 338 12.14 4.22 10.06
N ASN A 339 12.59 5.43 9.77
CA ASN A 339 11.93 6.67 10.21
C ASN A 339 10.59 6.97 9.51
N VAL A 340 10.23 6.18 8.51
CA VAL A 340 8.95 6.24 7.79
C VAL A 340 8.07 5.05 8.19
N THR A 341 8.49 3.84 7.83
CA THR A 341 7.66 2.64 7.93
C THR A 341 7.66 1.99 9.32
N ASP A 342 8.71 2.18 10.13
CA ASP A 342 8.74 1.66 11.52
C ASP A 342 8.28 2.70 12.55
N SER A 343 8.05 3.94 12.14
CA SER A 343 7.80 5.06 13.06
C SER A 343 6.32 5.47 13.12
N THR A 344 6.00 6.35 14.07
CA THR A 344 4.66 6.94 14.22
C THR A 344 4.28 7.90 13.09
N PHE A 345 5.23 8.29 12.22
CA PHE A 345 4.96 9.04 11.00
C PHE A 345 3.84 8.42 10.15
N ILE A 346 3.75 7.08 10.15
CA ILE A 346 2.75 6.35 9.37
C ILE A 346 1.30 6.74 9.75
N GLY A 347 1.05 7.13 11.00
CA GLY A 347 -0.29 7.49 11.48
C GLY A 347 -0.91 8.67 10.74
N PRO A 348 -0.36 9.89 10.85
CA PRO A 348 -0.87 11.06 10.14
C PRO A 348 -0.79 10.94 8.62
N TRP A 349 0.24 10.26 8.08
CA TRP A 349 0.34 10.01 6.65
C TRP A 349 -0.82 9.14 6.13
N LEU A 350 -1.11 8.02 6.81
CA LEU A 350 -2.18 7.11 6.42
C LEU A 350 -3.56 7.75 6.57
N ALA A 351 -3.82 8.41 7.71
CA ALA A 351 -5.09 9.11 7.94
C ALA A 351 -5.37 10.18 6.87
N ASN A 352 -4.35 10.94 6.48
CA ASN A 352 -4.47 11.92 5.40
C ASN A 352 -4.68 11.26 4.02
N THR A 353 -3.98 10.16 3.74
CA THR A 353 -4.14 9.39 2.50
C THR A 353 -5.57 8.85 2.38
N ILE A 354 -6.10 8.26 3.45
CA ILE A 354 -7.50 7.78 3.53
C ILE A 354 -8.47 8.94 3.27
N ARG A 355 -8.28 10.08 3.95
CA ARG A 355 -9.14 11.26 3.79
C ARG A 355 -9.21 11.74 2.34
N LEU A 356 -8.07 11.73 1.65
CA LEU A 356 -7.95 12.24 0.27
C LEU A 356 -8.40 11.24 -0.80
N CYS A 357 -8.23 9.94 -0.57
CA CYS A 357 -8.54 8.89 -1.54
C CYS A 357 -9.99 8.37 -1.44
N ASP A 358 -10.75 8.80 -0.43
CA ASP A 358 -12.15 8.41 -0.25
C ASP A 358 -13.00 8.71 -1.49
N GLY A 359 -13.72 7.70 -1.96
CA GLY A 359 -14.56 7.76 -3.17
C GLY A 359 -13.81 7.70 -4.50
N LEU A 360 -12.47 7.53 -4.51
CA LEU A 360 -11.67 7.44 -5.73
C LEU A 360 -11.26 6.01 -6.10
N THR A 361 -11.32 5.07 -5.17
CA THR A 361 -10.85 3.70 -5.35
C THR A 361 -11.76 2.72 -4.59
N GLU A 362 -11.86 1.48 -5.07
CA GLU A 362 -12.59 0.41 -4.39
C GLU A 362 -11.80 -0.12 -3.19
N SER A 363 -10.51 -0.34 -3.37
CA SER A 363 -9.61 -0.79 -2.30
C SER A 363 -8.16 -0.39 -2.56
N MET A 364 -7.40 -0.35 -1.47
CA MET A 364 -5.96 -0.08 -1.46
C MET A 364 -5.28 -1.12 -0.57
N ALA A 365 -4.36 -1.92 -1.14
CA ALA A 365 -3.61 -2.93 -0.41
C ALA A 365 -2.33 -2.33 0.18
N TYR A 366 -2.30 -2.13 1.49
CA TYR A 366 -1.10 -1.66 2.16
C TYR A 366 0.01 -2.71 2.05
N TRP A 367 1.18 -2.32 1.58
CA TRP A 367 2.35 -3.16 1.40
C TRP A 367 3.31 -3.00 2.57
N SER A 368 3.31 -3.91 3.56
CA SER A 368 2.62 -5.18 3.69
C SER A 368 2.05 -5.37 5.11
N PHE A 369 1.40 -6.52 5.41
CA PHE A 369 0.89 -6.74 6.76
C PHE A 369 1.96 -7.24 7.75
N SER A 370 3.04 -7.90 7.27
CA SER A 370 4.08 -8.52 8.10
C SER A 370 5.46 -8.32 7.51
N ASP A 371 6.48 -8.25 8.37
CA ASP A 371 7.91 -8.29 8.00
C ASP A 371 8.44 -9.73 7.88
N VAL A 372 7.59 -10.75 7.93
CA VAL A 372 7.88 -12.08 7.40
C VAL A 372 7.80 -11.98 5.87
N PHE A 373 8.87 -11.50 5.25
CA PHE A 373 8.82 -10.92 3.91
C PHE A 373 9.96 -11.40 2.98
N ASP A 374 11.21 -11.35 3.41
CA ASP A 374 12.42 -11.92 2.80
C ASP A 374 12.85 -11.38 1.41
N GLU A 375 12.27 -10.33 0.83
CA GLU A 375 12.65 -9.83 -0.51
C GLU A 375 14.10 -9.36 -0.60
N GLN A 376 14.63 -8.77 0.49
CA GLN A 376 16.03 -8.37 0.61
C GLN A 376 16.88 -9.41 1.34
N GLY A 377 16.36 -10.63 1.52
CA GLY A 377 16.94 -11.70 2.31
C GLY A 377 16.54 -11.65 3.79
N VAL A 378 17.09 -12.57 4.57
CA VAL A 378 16.76 -12.70 5.99
C VAL A 378 17.26 -11.49 6.77
N VAL A 379 16.34 -10.82 7.46
CA VAL A 379 16.64 -9.61 8.24
C VAL A 379 17.28 -9.96 9.59
N ARG A 380 18.13 -9.04 10.10
CA ARG A 380 18.85 -9.20 11.38
C ARG A 380 18.32 -8.31 12.49
N SER A 381 17.51 -7.33 12.17
CA SER A 381 16.95 -6.37 13.11
C SER A 381 15.45 -6.24 12.87
N PRO A 382 14.62 -6.16 13.92
CA PRO A 382 13.18 -6.01 13.75
C PRO A 382 12.77 -4.64 13.15
N PHE A 383 13.65 -3.62 13.19
CA PHE A 383 13.34 -2.26 12.74
C PHE A 383 14.38 -1.80 11.70
N TYR A 384 14.31 -2.40 10.53
CA TYR A 384 15.17 -2.08 9.39
C TYR A 384 14.46 -1.24 8.31
N GLY A 385 13.23 -0.77 8.60
CA GLY A 385 12.37 -0.11 7.63
C GLY A 385 11.57 -1.10 6.80
N GLY A 386 11.23 -2.25 7.35
CA GLY A 386 10.33 -3.22 6.73
C GLY A 386 8.94 -2.62 6.49
N PHE A 387 8.19 -3.22 5.59
CA PHE A 387 6.91 -2.68 5.14
C PHE A 387 5.73 -3.12 6.02
N GLY A 388 5.94 -4.13 6.87
CA GLY A 388 4.92 -4.77 7.67
C GLY A 388 4.34 -3.89 8.78
N LEU A 389 3.14 -4.27 9.22
CA LEU A 389 2.51 -3.76 10.44
C LEU A 389 3.15 -4.39 11.69
N ILE A 390 3.70 -5.59 11.51
CA ILE A 390 4.36 -6.39 12.55
C ILE A 390 5.77 -6.66 12.07
N ALA A 391 6.74 -6.36 12.92
CA ALA A 391 8.16 -6.67 12.67
C ALA A 391 8.45 -8.14 12.98
N ALA A 392 9.62 -8.62 12.55
CA ALA A 392 10.11 -9.94 12.91
C ALA A 392 9.98 -10.19 14.41
N GLU A 393 9.82 -11.46 14.82
CA GLU A 393 9.57 -11.88 16.21
C GLU A 393 8.20 -11.41 16.75
N ASP A 394 7.19 -11.28 15.90
CA ASP A 394 5.82 -10.85 16.25
C ASP A 394 5.77 -9.52 17.04
N ILE A 395 6.68 -8.58 16.76
CA ILE A 395 6.75 -7.30 17.46
C ILE A 395 5.83 -6.28 16.77
N PRO A 396 4.76 -5.78 17.43
CA PRO A 396 3.87 -4.80 16.84
C PRO A 396 4.60 -3.49 16.54
N LYS A 397 4.44 -2.97 15.31
CA LYS A 397 4.93 -1.64 14.92
C LYS A 397 3.83 -0.59 15.14
N PRO A 398 4.17 0.71 15.19
CA PRO A 398 3.15 1.77 15.25
C PRO A 398 2.06 1.63 14.18
N ALA A 399 2.41 1.14 12.99
CA ALA A 399 1.48 0.90 11.89
C ALA A 399 0.32 -0.03 12.27
N LEU A 400 0.56 -1.11 13.03
CA LEU A 400 -0.52 -2.00 13.50
C LEU A 400 -1.51 -1.24 14.39
N ASN A 401 -1.00 -0.44 15.31
CA ASN A 401 -1.83 0.36 16.21
C ASN A 401 -2.61 1.45 15.46
N VAL A 402 -2.02 2.02 14.40
CA VAL A 402 -2.69 2.98 13.50
C VAL A 402 -3.88 2.31 12.80
N PHE A 403 -3.69 1.14 12.19
CA PHE A 403 -4.80 0.41 11.55
C PHE A 403 -5.88 0.03 12.56
N ARG A 404 -5.49 -0.48 13.74
CA ARG A 404 -6.44 -0.81 14.83
C ARG A 404 -7.26 0.39 15.28
N ALA A 405 -6.65 1.58 15.38
CA ALA A 405 -7.35 2.79 15.75
C ALA A 405 -8.25 3.31 14.63
N LEU A 406 -7.78 3.32 13.37
CA LEU A 406 -8.56 3.76 12.21
C LEU A 406 -9.72 2.80 11.89
N HIS A 407 -9.61 1.52 12.26
CA HIS A 407 -10.71 0.55 12.20
C HIS A 407 -11.93 0.96 13.05
N GLN A 408 -11.74 1.79 14.08
CA GLN A 408 -12.84 2.31 14.90
C GLN A 408 -13.65 3.42 14.22
N LEU A 409 -13.23 3.91 13.06
CA LEU A 409 -14.02 4.85 12.27
C LEU A 409 -15.33 4.19 11.82
N GLY A 410 -16.38 4.99 11.66
CA GLY A 410 -17.65 4.47 11.18
C GLY A 410 -17.75 4.50 9.65
N GLU A 411 -18.70 3.76 9.10
CA GLU A 411 -18.95 3.63 7.67
C GLU A 411 -19.71 4.82 7.05
N GLN A 412 -19.99 5.86 7.83
CA GLN A 412 -20.72 7.04 7.39
C GLN A 412 -19.90 8.28 7.69
N ARG A 413 -19.37 8.92 6.63
CA ARG A 413 -18.52 10.12 6.75
C ARG A 413 -19.34 11.38 6.91
N ILE A 414 -18.97 12.24 7.85
CA ILE A 414 -19.44 13.61 8.02
C ILE A 414 -18.44 14.55 7.36
N ALA A 415 -18.92 15.51 6.56
CA ALA A 415 -18.07 16.53 5.97
C ALA A 415 -17.57 17.51 7.05
N VAL A 416 -16.26 17.67 7.17
CA VAL A 416 -15.60 18.60 8.09
C VAL A 416 -14.61 19.47 7.30
N ALA A 417 -14.61 20.78 7.57
CA ALA A 417 -13.68 21.72 6.93
C ALA A 417 -12.29 21.64 7.60
N SER A 418 -11.57 20.55 7.39
CA SER A 418 -10.25 20.30 7.97
C SER A 418 -9.37 19.50 7.02
N ASN A 419 -8.06 19.73 7.10
CA ASN A 419 -7.04 18.93 6.43
C ASN A 419 -6.40 17.89 7.38
N SER A 420 -6.78 17.89 8.64
CA SER A 420 -6.19 17.04 9.69
C SER A 420 -7.26 16.30 10.50
N THR A 421 -8.46 16.15 9.92
CA THR A 421 -9.60 15.50 10.62
C THR A 421 -10.42 14.67 9.64
N LEU A 422 -10.78 13.47 10.06
CA LEU A 422 -11.88 12.68 9.55
C LEU A 422 -12.96 12.58 10.63
N ALA A 423 -14.23 12.76 10.26
CA ALA A 423 -15.35 12.58 11.16
C ALA A 423 -16.32 11.57 10.54
N THR A 424 -16.73 10.59 11.35
CA THR A 424 -17.60 9.50 10.92
C THR A 424 -18.65 9.15 11.96
N LYS A 425 -19.68 8.44 11.53
CA LYS A 425 -20.67 7.80 12.39
C LYS A 425 -20.55 6.29 12.30
N THR A 426 -20.51 5.66 13.46
CA THR A 426 -20.58 4.20 13.59
C THR A 426 -22.01 3.69 13.45
N ALA A 427 -22.18 2.40 13.19
CA ALA A 427 -23.50 1.77 13.04
C ALA A 427 -24.39 1.92 14.31
N ASP A 428 -23.80 1.97 15.51
CA ASP A 428 -24.51 2.20 16.78
C ASP A 428 -24.76 3.71 17.05
N GLY A 429 -24.34 4.59 16.11
CA GLY A 429 -24.63 6.01 16.10
C GLY A 429 -23.71 6.87 16.98
N LYS A 430 -22.56 6.34 17.41
CA LYS A 430 -21.48 7.13 18.00
C LYS A 430 -20.76 7.94 16.95
N LEU A 431 -20.07 9.01 17.36
CA LEU A 431 -19.11 9.70 16.53
C LEU A 431 -17.73 9.09 16.71
N ALA A 432 -17.03 8.89 15.62
CA ALA A 432 -15.62 8.50 15.62
C ALA A 432 -14.83 9.50 14.77
N LEU A 433 -13.82 10.12 15.39
CA LEU A 433 -13.01 11.17 14.78
C LEU A 433 -11.56 10.73 14.74
N ALA A 434 -10.91 10.85 13.60
CA ALA A 434 -9.45 10.78 13.53
C ALA A 434 -8.89 12.20 13.43
N LEU A 435 -7.94 12.54 14.29
CA LEU A 435 -7.26 13.83 14.39
C LEU A 435 -5.75 13.58 14.29
N TRP A 436 -5.05 14.33 13.46
CA TRP A 436 -3.60 14.12 13.29
C TRP A 436 -2.82 15.39 13.10
N ASP A 437 -1.52 15.30 13.38
CA ASP A 437 -0.55 16.33 13.09
C ASP A 437 0.53 15.80 12.16
N TYR A 438 0.38 16.08 10.87
CA TYR A 438 1.35 15.69 9.85
C TYR A 438 2.56 16.62 9.87
N ALA A 439 3.73 16.02 9.94
CA ALA A 439 5.01 16.68 9.65
C ALA A 439 5.80 15.78 8.70
N PRO A 440 6.65 16.32 7.80
CA PRO A 440 7.53 15.51 6.96
C PRO A 440 8.39 14.57 7.80
N PRO A 441 8.78 13.40 7.29
CA PRO A 441 9.70 12.53 8.00
C PRO A 441 11.05 13.21 8.19
N THR A 442 11.63 13.04 9.36
CA THR A 442 12.94 13.63 9.68
C THR A 442 14.05 12.64 9.32
N GLY A 443 14.94 13.03 8.40
CA GLY A 443 16.02 12.18 7.87
C GLY A 443 15.52 11.26 6.75
N GLU A 444 15.90 11.57 5.52
CA GLU A 444 15.58 10.75 4.35
C GLU A 444 16.75 9.85 3.97
N GLY A 445 16.43 8.65 3.45
CA GLY A 445 17.37 7.73 2.84
C GLY A 445 17.93 6.64 3.74
N PRO A 446 18.68 5.69 3.16
CA PRO A 446 19.15 4.48 3.85
C PRO A 446 20.29 4.73 4.85
N THR A 447 20.95 5.89 4.81
CA THR A 447 21.96 6.29 5.83
C THR A 447 21.28 6.98 6.99
N TYR A 448 20.71 6.18 7.78
CA TYR A 448 19.81 6.45 8.83
C TYR A 448 20.45 7.01 10.10
N THR A 449 20.05 8.22 10.47
CA THR A 449 20.22 8.75 11.83
C THR A 449 18.86 9.08 12.40
N TRP A 450 18.47 8.38 13.47
CA TRP A 450 17.21 8.65 14.15
C TRP A 450 17.16 10.11 14.59
N PRO A 451 16.07 10.83 14.29
CA PRO A 451 15.91 12.20 14.72
C PRO A 451 15.91 12.27 16.24
N LYS A 452 16.65 13.22 16.77
CA LYS A 452 16.63 13.54 18.19
C LYS A 452 15.65 14.69 18.41
N GLY A 453 14.47 14.38 18.91
CA GLY A 453 13.47 15.39 19.27
C GLY A 453 12.19 15.37 18.42
N PRO A 454 11.23 16.24 18.73
CA PRO A 454 9.95 16.29 18.05
C PRO A 454 10.11 16.75 16.58
N ALA A 455 9.29 16.18 15.69
CA ALA A 455 9.27 16.52 14.25
C ALA A 455 8.73 17.93 13.96
N GLY A 456 8.08 18.56 14.95
CA GLY A 456 7.49 19.89 14.85
C GLY A 456 6.76 20.29 16.12
N PRO A 457 6.14 21.49 16.14
CA PRO A 457 5.27 21.88 17.24
C PRO A 457 3.97 21.07 17.22
N PRO A 458 3.37 20.77 18.39
CA PRO A 458 2.11 20.04 18.43
C PRO A 458 0.94 20.89 17.90
N LYS A 459 -0.10 20.21 17.41
CA LYS A 459 -1.37 20.82 17.00
C LYS A 459 -2.43 20.61 18.09
N THR A 460 -3.12 21.70 18.47
CA THR A 460 -4.24 21.67 19.39
C THR A 460 -5.56 21.84 18.64
N PHE A 461 -6.45 20.89 18.82
CA PHE A 461 -7.81 20.90 18.28
C PHE A 461 -8.79 21.40 19.36
N HIS A 462 -9.61 22.37 18.99
CA HIS A 462 -10.74 22.85 19.77
C HIS A 462 -12.03 22.38 19.09
N LEU A 463 -12.61 21.31 19.56
CA LEU A 463 -13.80 20.69 19.00
C LEU A 463 -15.05 21.23 19.69
N THR A 464 -16.04 21.62 18.90
CA THR A 464 -17.42 21.84 19.36
C THR A 464 -18.28 20.78 18.68
N ILE A 465 -18.95 19.95 19.49
CA ILE A 465 -19.76 18.84 19.01
C ILE A 465 -21.23 19.19 19.27
N GLU A 466 -22.01 19.26 18.22
CA GLU A 466 -23.44 19.55 18.29
C GLU A 466 -24.28 18.27 18.20
N HIS A 467 -25.47 18.29 18.77
CA HIS A 467 -26.45 17.22 18.76
C HIS A 467 -25.98 15.90 19.40
N VAL A 468 -25.12 16.00 20.42
CA VAL A 468 -24.78 14.94 21.37
C VAL A 468 -25.02 15.44 22.79
N ALA A 469 -25.02 14.53 23.78
CA ALA A 469 -25.09 14.95 25.17
C ALA A 469 -23.92 15.88 25.53
N PRO A 470 -24.17 17.04 26.19
CA PRO A 470 -23.11 18.02 26.48
C PRO A 470 -21.94 17.48 27.31
N ASN A 471 -22.18 16.39 28.03
CA ASN A 471 -21.21 15.66 28.85
C ASN A 471 -21.01 14.22 28.36
N ALA A 472 -21.21 13.96 27.08
CA ALA A 472 -21.01 12.63 26.50
C ALA A 472 -19.63 12.09 26.86
N ALA A 473 -19.56 10.77 27.10
CA ALA A 473 -18.30 10.10 27.36
C ALA A 473 -17.40 10.14 26.11
N VAL A 474 -16.12 10.35 26.33
CA VAL A 474 -15.07 10.41 25.30
C VAL A 474 -14.03 9.36 25.62
N GLU A 475 -13.66 8.60 24.59
CA GLU A 475 -12.55 7.67 24.62
C GLU A 475 -11.53 8.09 23.56
N VAL A 476 -10.24 8.17 23.92
CA VAL A 476 -9.18 8.61 23.03
C VAL A 476 -8.12 7.52 22.90
N LEU A 477 -7.92 7.05 21.69
CA LEU A 477 -6.83 6.15 21.30
C LEU A 477 -5.70 6.99 20.70
N ARG A 478 -4.47 6.83 21.20
CA ARG A 478 -3.32 7.59 20.74
C ARG A 478 -2.26 6.70 20.14
N ILE A 479 -1.73 7.13 19.01
CA ILE A 479 -0.49 6.63 18.41
C ILE A 479 0.38 7.85 18.12
N ASP A 480 1.43 8.03 18.93
CA ASP A 480 2.31 9.17 18.86
C ASP A 480 3.70 8.80 19.42
N PRO A 481 4.70 9.71 19.45
CA PRO A 481 6.02 9.40 19.98
C PRO A 481 6.05 8.79 21.40
N ASP A 482 5.00 9.01 22.20
CA ASP A 482 4.89 8.51 23.58
C ASP A 482 3.95 7.32 23.75
N HIS A 483 3.02 7.09 22.80
CA HIS A 483 1.96 6.08 22.89
C HIS A 483 1.97 5.14 21.68
N GLY A 484 1.91 3.82 21.94
CA GLY A 484 1.88 2.80 20.89
C GLY A 484 3.12 2.79 19.99
N ASN A 485 4.25 3.23 20.52
CA ASN A 485 5.51 3.41 19.82
C ASN A 485 6.62 2.50 20.39
N VAL A 486 6.81 1.35 19.80
CA VAL A 486 7.84 0.39 20.20
C VAL A 486 9.27 0.93 20.09
N LEU A 487 9.50 1.89 19.16
CA LEU A 487 10.84 2.45 18.95
C LEU A 487 11.38 3.17 20.19
N LYS A 488 10.52 3.71 21.04
CA LYS A 488 10.93 4.31 22.31
C LYS A 488 11.62 3.29 23.22
N ALA A 489 11.11 2.07 23.29
CA ALA A 489 11.72 0.99 24.05
C ALA A 489 12.99 0.47 23.38
N PHE A 490 12.98 0.33 22.05
CA PHE A 490 14.15 -0.07 21.27
C PHE A 490 15.31 0.92 21.43
N ASP A 491 15.02 2.23 21.45
CA ASP A 491 16.00 3.28 21.74
C ASP A 491 16.59 3.16 23.13
N ALA A 492 15.75 2.90 24.13
CA ALA A 492 16.18 2.71 25.51
C ALA A 492 17.09 1.49 25.69
N MET A 493 16.98 0.48 24.82
CA MET A 493 17.89 -0.68 24.76
C MET A 493 19.21 -0.37 24.05
N GLY A 494 19.42 0.84 23.53
CA GLY A 494 20.59 1.22 22.75
C GLY A 494 20.59 0.69 21.31
N ARG A 495 19.44 0.31 20.77
CA ARG A 495 19.24 -0.18 19.39
C ARG A 495 20.19 -1.34 19.05
N PRO A 496 20.00 -2.51 19.62
CA PRO A 496 20.84 -3.66 19.30
C PRO A 496 20.77 -3.97 17.79
N THR A 497 21.94 -4.15 17.17
CA THR A 497 22.09 -4.44 15.73
C THR A 497 22.25 -5.92 15.42
N GLY A 498 22.18 -6.77 16.42
CA GLY A 498 22.26 -8.22 16.33
C GLY A 498 21.01 -8.90 16.85
N ASP A 499 21.12 -10.22 17.04
CA ASP A 499 20.03 -11.04 17.53
C ASP A 499 19.56 -10.55 18.92
N LEU A 500 18.26 -10.40 19.07
CA LEU A 500 17.64 -10.03 20.34
C LEU A 500 17.57 -11.25 21.26
N THR A 501 17.75 -11.03 22.55
CA THR A 501 17.44 -12.06 23.55
C THR A 501 15.93 -12.21 23.70
N PRO A 502 15.42 -13.40 24.11
CA PRO A 502 13.98 -13.57 24.35
C PRO A 502 13.37 -12.54 25.31
N ALA A 503 14.13 -12.08 26.32
CA ALA A 503 13.65 -11.03 27.23
C ALA A 503 13.52 -9.66 26.56
N GLN A 504 14.42 -9.31 25.62
CA GLN A 504 14.31 -8.09 24.81
C GLN A 504 13.11 -8.17 23.85
N VAL A 505 12.89 -9.32 23.22
CA VAL A 505 11.72 -9.54 22.35
C VAL A 505 10.43 -9.32 23.14
N GLU A 506 10.27 -9.95 24.29
CA GLU A 506 9.08 -9.78 25.14
C GLU A 506 8.89 -8.33 25.59
N GLN A 507 9.97 -7.63 25.93
CA GLN A 507 9.89 -6.22 26.29
C GLN A 507 9.44 -5.36 25.10
N LEU A 508 9.90 -5.66 23.87
CA LEU A 508 9.48 -4.93 22.67
C LEU A 508 8.04 -5.26 22.29
N ARG A 509 7.61 -6.52 22.38
CA ARG A 509 6.20 -6.91 22.17
C ARG A 509 5.26 -6.15 23.11
N ALA A 510 5.60 -6.09 24.39
CA ALA A 510 4.83 -5.34 25.39
C ALA A 510 4.81 -3.82 25.09
N ALA A 511 5.94 -3.25 24.67
CA ALA A 511 6.06 -1.83 24.34
C ALA A 511 5.36 -1.45 23.03
N GLY A 512 5.26 -2.38 22.07
CA GLY A 512 4.55 -2.21 20.82
C GLY A 512 3.05 -2.37 20.91
N ALA A 513 2.54 -2.87 22.04
CA ALA A 513 1.09 -2.99 22.26
C ALA A 513 0.39 -1.64 22.20
N MET A 514 -0.88 -1.64 21.78
CA MET A 514 -1.73 -0.45 21.81
C MET A 514 -1.81 0.09 23.23
N ALA A 515 -1.56 1.40 23.41
CA ALA A 515 -1.72 2.04 24.69
C ALA A 515 -3.20 1.97 25.15
N PRO A 516 -3.48 1.85 26.46
CA PRO A 516 -4.84 1.95 26.97
C PRO A 516 -5.51 3.25 26.54
N ALA A 517 -6.81 3.17 26.21
CA ALA A 517 -7.58 4.36 25.88
C ALA A 517 -7.63 5.34 27.07
N GLU A 518 -7.54 6.63 26.76
CA GLU A 518 -7.82 7.69 27.70
C GLU A 518 -9.34 7.89 27.77
N HIS A 519 -9.89 8.08 28.97
CA HIS A 519 -11.31 8.32 29.16
C HIS A 519 -11.57 9.73 29.72
N ASP A 520 -12.46 10.46 29.06
CA ASP A 520 -12.85 11.82 29.40
C ASP A 520 -14.35 12.04 29.10
N HIS A 521 -14.82 13.26 29.20
CA HIS A 521 -16.18 13.67 28.83
C HIS A 521 -16.13 15.00 28.08
N LEU A 522 -17.15 15.26 27.27
CA LEU A 522 -17.35 16.60 26.74
C LEU A 522 -17.66 17.58 27.87
N HIS A 523 -17.13 18.79 27.76
CA HIS A 523 -17.45 19.91 28.64
C HIS A 523 -18.32 20.92 27.88
N ASP A 524 -19.62 20.94 28.19
CA ASP A 524 -20.61 21.73 27.44
C ASP A 524 -20.53 21.51 25.92
N GLY A 525 -20.45 20.27 25.49
CA GLY A 525 -20.31 19.89 24.09
C GLY A 525 -18.95 20.18 23.48
N LYS A 526 -17.92 20.47 24.26
CA LYS A 526 -16.56 20.83 23.78
C LYS A 526 -15.52 19.85 24.26
N LEU A 527 -14.49 19.66 23.41
CA LEU A 527 -13.29 18.91 23.73
C LEU A 527 -12.07 19.66 23.20
N GLN A 528 -11.03 19.76 24.03
CA GLN A 528 -9.71 20.22 23.60
C GLN A 528 -8.73 19.06 23.61
N LEU A 529 -8.07 18.83 22.49
CA LEU A 529 -7.11 17.74 22.35
C LEU A 529 -5.84 18.24 21.67
N THR A 530 -4.68 17.94 22.24
CA THR A 530 -3.39 18.22 21.62
C THR A 530 -2.78 16.94 21.07
N VAL A 531 -2.36 16.99 19.82
CA VAL A 531 -1.71 15.90 19.09
C VAL A 531 -0.29 16.36 18.72
N PRO A 532 0.75 15.64 19.12
CA PRO A 532 2.13 15.99 18.74
C PRO A 532 2.36 15.73 17.23
N ALA A 533 3.40 16.35 16.68
CA ALA A 533 3.85 16.04 15.32
C ALA A 533 4.14 14.53 15.18
N HIS A 534 3.78 13.92 14.06
CA HIS A 534 3.75 12.48 13.82
C HIS A 534 2.76 11.73 14.73
N GLY A 535 1.77 12.42 15.30
CA GLY A 535 0.73 11.81 16.12
C GLY A 535 -0.58 11.66 15.36
N LEU A 536 -1.31 10.61 15.76
CA LEU A 536 -2.71 10.32 15.42
C LEU A 536 -3.48 10.07 16.71
N ALA A 537 -4.65 10.68 16.83
CA ALA A 537 -5.60 10.36 17.88
C ALA A 537 -6.95 9.97 17.25
N VAL A 538 -7.51 8.84 17.67
CA VAL A 538 -8.90 8.48 17.33
C VAL A 538 -9.77 8.69 18.55
N VAL A 539 -10.82 9.50 18.38
CA VAL A 539 -11.72 9.94 19.45
C VAL A 539 -13.09 9.34 19.21
N LEU A 540 -13.56 8.55 20.16
CA LEU A 540 -14.90 7.97 20.15
C LEU A 540 -15.79 8.74 21.15
N ILE A 541 -16.93 9.25 20.67
CA ILE A 541 -17.85 10.07 21.48
C ILE A 541 -19.17 9.32 21.57
N GLY A 542 -19.58 9.02 22.81
CA GLY A 542 -20.88 8.42 23.12
C GLY A 542 -22.05 9.30 22.70
N ARG A 543 -23.26 8.73 22.64
CA ARG A 543 -24.49 9.48 22.36
C ARG A 543 -24.83 10.46 23.47
#